data_36f1502107f02176e7f64bbb1278349c
#
_entry.id   36f1502107f02176e7f64bbb1278349c
#
_cell.length_a   1.000
_cell.length_b   1.000
_cell.length_c   1.000
_cell.angle_alpha   90.00
_cell.angle_beta   90.00
_cell.angle_gamma   90.00
#
_symmetry.space_group_name_H-M   'P 1'
#
loop_
_entity.id
_entity.type
_entity.pdbx_description
1 polymer ?
#
loop_
_entity_poly.entity_id
_entity_poly.type
_entity_poly.pdbx_seq_one_letter_code
_entity_poly.pdbx_strand_id
1 'polypeptide(L)'
;MAEPTGGADRNGLAQLRGGARRVALAALAELLTDGRLRTDHADRLYRADGVQADDPVEEAALELRGDVRGALRELAKHESVRAVEERVRHGGLIRRGILGTKPTAEGARLIEEARGHRRRVAIRVALDGVEGIPEGPIRKLFVKAGAGSIRGTGDGGWSGGDGGGSGGSD
;
A
#
# COMPACT_ATOMS: atom_id res chain seq x y z
N MET A 1 -10.60 -21.64 -12.17
CA MET A 1 -10.78 -20.74 -13.32
C MET A 1 -11.20 -19.40 -12.75
N ALA A 2 -10.25 -18.49 -12.59
CA ALA A 2 -10.55 -17.15 -12.08
C ALA A 2 -11.20 -16.36 -13.21
N GLU A 3 -12.44 -15.95 -13.04
CA GLU A 3 -13.11 -15.04 -13.95
C GLU A 3 -12.32 -13.73 -14.01
N PRO A 4 -12.01 -13.19 -15.18
CA PRO A 4 -11.53 -11.83 -15.30
C PRO A 4 -12.71 -10.90 -15.05
N THR A 5 -13.01 -10.66 -13.78
CA THR A 5 -13.91 -9.57 -13.41
C THR A 5 -13.24 -8.28 -13.87
N GLY A 6 -13.85 -7.60 -14.85
CA GLY A 6 -13.33 -6.35 -15.45
C GLY A 6 -13.31 -5.14 -14.50
N GLY A 7 -13.35 -5.36 -13.20
CA GLY A 7 -13.09 -4.37 -12.16
C GLY A 7 -11.62 -4.39 -11.78
N ALA A 8 -11.01 -3.25 -11.56
CA ALA A 8 -9.64 -3.18 -11.07
C ALA A 8 -9.54 -3.99 -9.76
N ASP A 9 -8.56 -4.90 -9.72
CA ASP A 9 -8.25 -5.63 -8.50
C ASP A 9 -7.79 -4.67 -7.37
N ARG A 10 -7.71 -5.17 -6.13
CA ARG A 10 -7.24 -4.39 -4.98
C ARG A 10 -5.95 -3.61 -5.29
N ASN A 11 -4.96 -4.29 -5.88
CA ASN A 11 -3.65 -3.72 -6.15
C ASN A 11 -3.73 -2.62 -7.23
N GLY A 12 -4.52 -2.84 -8.28
CA GLY A 12 -4.77 -1.83 -9.31
C GLY A 12 -5.46 -0.59 -8.76
N LEU A 13 -6.50 -0.76 -7.93
CA LEU A 13 -7.17 0.35 -7.25
C LEU A 13 -6.23 1.13 -6.33
N ALA A 14 -5.40 0.41 -5.55
CA ALA A 14 -4.40 1.03 -4.68
C ALA A 14 -3.38 1.83 -5.48
N GLN A 15 -2.92 1.29 -6.62
CA GLN A 15 -2.01 1.98 -7.53
C GLN A 15 -2.63 3.25 -8.11
N LEU A 16 -3.90 3.18 -8.54
CA LEU A 16 -4.65 4.35 -9.06
C LEU A 16 -4.81 5.47 -8.04
N ARG A 17 -4.96 5.12 -6.75
CA ARG A 17 -5.24 6.07 -5.66
C ARG A 17 -4.02 6.65 -4.97
N GLY A 18 -2.92 5.93 -4.94
CA GLY A 18 -1.76 6.38 -4.14
C GLY A 18 -0.45 5.69 -4.50
N GLY A 19 -0.38 5.05 -5.68
CA GLY A 19 0.86 4.46 -6.18
C GLY A 19 1.38 3.31 -5.34
N ALA A 20 2.67 3.01 -5.50
CA ALA A 20 3.34 1.86 -4.89
C ALA A 20 3.17 1.78 -3.36
N ARG A 21 3.21 2.92 -2.65
CA ARG A 21 3.00 2.94 -1.19
C ARG A 21 1.60 2.50 -0.79
N ARG A 22 0.59 2.87 -1.58
CA ARG A 22 -0.80 2.47 -1.33
C ARG A 22 -0.99 0.98 -1.61
N VAL A 23 -0.34 0.43 -2.63
CA VAL A 23 -0.33 -1.02 -2.90
C VAL A 23 0.28 -1.78 -1.71
N ALA A 24 1.45 -1.36 -1.24
CA ALA A 24 2.09 -1.96 -0.07
C ALA A 24 1.23 -1.87 1.19
N LEU A 25 0.60 -0.71 1.44
CA LEU A 25 -0.29 -0.51 2.58
C LEU A 25 -1.50 -1.45 2.52
N ALA A 26 -2.16 -1.55 1.36
CA ALA A 26 -3.35 -2.38 1.20
C ALA A 26 -3.04 -3.87 1.41
N ALA A 27 -1.93 -4.36 0.85
CA ALA A 27 -1.49 -5.74 1.03
C ALA A 27 -1.15 -6.07 2.50
N LEU A 28 -0.34 -5.26 3.15
CA LEU A 28 0.02 -5.47 4.56
C LEU A 28 -1.18 -5.35 5.50
N ALA A 29 -2.07 -4.39 5.25
CA ALA A 29 -3.28 -4.22 6.07
C ALA A 29 -4.22 -5.41 5.95
N GLU A 30 -4.40 -5.98 4.75
CA GLU A 30 -5.21 -7.17 4.54
C GLU A 30 -4.61 -8.37 5.26
N LEU A 31 -3.33 -8.66 5.04
CA LEU A 31 -2.62 -9.79 5.65
C LEU A 31 -2.60 -9.72 7.18
N LEU A 32 -2.52 -8.52 7.76
CA LEU A 32 -2.62 -8.33 9.22
C LEU A 32 -4.05 -8.49 9.73
N THR A 33 -5.04 -8.03 8.95
CA THR A 33 -6.46 -8.09 9.35
C THR A 33 -7.00 -9.51 9.33
N ASP A 34 -6.59 -10.31 8.37
CA ASP A 34 -7.00 -11.72 8.26
C ASP A 34 -6.08 -12.70 9.03
N GLY A 35 -5.01 -12.17 9.66
CA GLY A 35 -4.11 -12.93 10.52
C GLY A 35 -3.06 -13.76 9.79
N ARG A 36 -2.92 -13.62 8.49
CA ARG A 36 -1.85 -14.26 7.69
C ARG A 36 -0.47 -13.66 7.99
N LEU A 37 -0.41 -12.36 8.30
CA LEU A 37 0.69 -11.72 9.01
C LEU A 37 0.29 -11.40 10.43
N ARG A 38 1.24 -11.48 11.35
CA ARG A 38 1.07 -11.13 12.76
C ARG A 38 2.24 -10.26 13.22
N THR A 39 2.09 -9.64 14.36
CA THR A 39 3.18 -8.91 15.03
C THR A 39 3.50 -9.54 16.38
N ASP A 40 4.76 -9.51 16.76
CA ASP A 40 5.22 -9.86 18.10
C ASP A 40 5.08 -8.64 19.05
N HIS A 41 5.53 -8.82 20.31
CA HIS A 41 5.50 -7.76 21.32
C HIS A 41 6.35 -6.52 20.98
N ALA A 42 7.27 -6.65 20.03
CA ALA A 42 8.12 -5.56 19.53
C ALA A 42 7.62 -4.98 18.20
N ASP A 43 6.36 -5.22 17.83
CA ASP A 43 5.73 -4.82 16.57
C ASP A 43 6.45 -5.37 15.32
N ARG A 44 7.17 -6.50 15.44
CA ARG A 44 7.86 -7.14 14.32
C ARG A 44 6.94 -8.11 13.61
N LEU A 45 6.93 -8.03 12.29
CA LEU A 45 6.13 -8.88 11.42
C LEU A 45 6.66 -10.31 11.37
N TYR A 46 5.74 -11.27 11.39
CA TYR A 46 6.01 -12.67 11.10
C TYR A 46 4.83 -13.30 10.37
N ARG A 47 5.15 -14.25 9.49
CA ARG A 47 4.16 -15.06 8.76
C ARG A 47 3.53 -16.08 9.70
N ALA A 48 2.22 -16.22 9.67
CA ALA A 48 1.53 -17.31 10.35
C ALA A 48 1.78 -18.64 9.61
N ASP A 49 1.72 -19.76 10.34
CA ASP A 49 1.96 -21.08 9.76
C ASP A 49 0.86 -21.48 8.76
N GLY A 50 1.26 -22.15 7.69
CA GLY A 50 0.34 -22.74 6.71
C GLY A 50 -0.41 -21.75 5.83
N VAL A 51 -0.07 -20.45 5.88
CA VAL A 51 -0.73 -19.44 5.06
C VAL A 51 -0.16 -19.37 3.65
N GLN A 52 -1.04 -19.07 2.68
CA GLN A 52 -0.70 -18.85 1.29
C GLN A 52 -1.02 -17.41 0.90
N ALA A 53 -0.33 -16.92 -0.12
CA ALA A 53 -0.60 -15.64 -0.76
C ALA A 53 -1.63 -15.81 -1.85
N ASP A 54 -2.46 -14.81 -2.06
CA ASP A 54 -3.44 -14.78 -3.14
C ASP A 54 -2.87 -14.13 -4.42
N ASP A 55 -1.81 -13.36 -4.28
CA ASP A 55 -1.15 -12.67 -5.39
C ASP A 55 0.37 -12.43 -5.11
N PRO A 56 1.17 -12.06 -6.14
CA PRO A 56 2.61 -11.84 -5.99
C PRO A 56 3.00 -10.72 -5.02
N VAL A 57 2.13 -9.73 -4.78
CA VAL A 57 2.41 -8.66 -3.81
C VAL A 57 2.28 -9.19 -2.40
N GLU A 58 1.27 -10.03 -2.16
CA GLU A 58 1.11 -10.71 -0.87
C GLU A 58 2.23 -11.71 -0.59
N GLU A 59 2.66 -12.46 -1.61
CA GLU A 59 3.81 -13.37 -1.48
C GLU A 59 5.04 -12.61 -0.99
N ALA A 60 5.37 -11.50 -1.66
CA ALA A 60 6.47 -10.63 -1.25
C ALA A 60 6.27 -10.09 0.18
N ALA A 61 5.04 -9.67 0.52
CA ALA A 61 4.72 -9.16 1.85
C ALA A 61 4.88 -10.21 2.96
N LEU A 62 4.52 -11.47 2.70
CA LEU A 62 4.65 -12.59 3.64
C LEU A 62 6.12 -12.97 3.93
N GLU A 63 7.05 -12.61 3.05
CA GLU A 63 8.48 -12.84 3.25
C GLU A 63 9.16 -11.75 4.08
N LEU A 64 8.53 -10.57 4.21
CA LEU A 64 9.10 -9.44 4.95
C LEU A 64 9.23 -9.75 6.45
N ARG A 65 10.26 -9.16 7.02
CA ARG A 65 10.57 -9.22 8.45
C ARG A 65 10.85 -7.80 8.96
N GLY A 66 10.84 -7.61 10.25
CA GLY A 66 11.08 -6.31 10.86
C GLY A 66 9.80 -5.56 11.16
N ASP A 67 9.88 -4.25 11.32
CA ASP A 67 8.74 -3.41 11.68
C ASP A 67 7.87 -3.05 10.48
N VAL A 68 6.64 -2.62 10.74
CA VAL A 68 5.67 -2.23 9.69
C VAL A 68 6.18 -1.09 8.81
N ARG A 69 6.95 -0.14 9.37
CA ARG A 69 7.52 0.99 8.61
C ARG A 69 8.55 0.51 7.59
N GLY A 70 9.44 -0.36 8.01
CA GLY A 70 10.44 -0.98 7.14
C GLY A 70 9.77 -1.79 6.04
N ALA A 71 8.81 -2.65 6.41
CA ALA A 71 8.05 -3.47 5.49
C ALA A 71 7.30 -2.65 4.43
N LEU A 72 6.64 -1.55 4.82
CA LEU A 72 5.99 -0.64 3.87
C LEU A 72 6.97 -0.06 2.84
N ARG A 73 8.18 0.35 3.29
CA ARG A 73 9.19 0.90 2.39
C ARG A 73 9.79 -0.13 1.45
N GLU A 74 10.05 -1.32 1.97
CA GLU A 74 10.64 -2.42 1.20
C GLU A 74 9.65 -2.94 0.16
N LEU A 75 8.41 -3.24 0.58
CA LEU A 75 7.37 -3.72 -0.32
C LEU A 75 7.05 -2.70 -1.42
N ALA A 76 6.97 -1.41 -1.10
CA ALA A 76 6.70 -0.37 -2.09
C ALA A 76 7.78 -0.28 -3.21
N LYS A 77 8.97 -0.82 -2.98
CA LYS A 77 10.07 -0.89 -3.96
C LYS A 77 10.18 -2.26 -4.62
N HIS A 78 9.42 -3.25 -4.15
CA HIS A 78 9.49 -4.61 -4.63
C HIS A 78 9.04 -4.73 -6.08
N GLU A 79 9.61 -5.68 -6.82
CA GLU A 79 9.30 -5.90 -8.23
C GLU A 79 7.83 -6.25 -8.48
N SER A 80 7.18 -6.99 -7.57
CA SER A 80 5.76 -7.31 -7.67
C SER A 80 4.88 -6.06 -7.66
N VAL A 81 5.24 -5.04 -6.89
CA VAL A 81 4.52 -3.76 -6.85
C VAL A 81 4.80 -2.94 -8.11
N ARG A 82 6.03 -2.97 -8.65
CA ARG A 82 6.34 -2.36 -9.95
C ARG A 82 5.55 -3.02 -11.08
N ALA A 83 5.39 -4.34 -11.04
CA ALA A 83 4.57 -5.06 -12.02
C ALA A 83 3.10 -4.62 -11.99
N VAL A 84 2.56 -4.28 -10.82
CA VAL A 84 1.21 -3.67 -10.71
C VAL A 84 1.17 -2.32 -11.44
N GLU A 85 2.15 -1.45 -11.23
CA GLU A 85 2.22 -0.15 -11.91
C GLU A 85 2.27 -0.31 -13.42
N GLU A 86 3.12 -1.22 -13.91
CA GLU A 86 3.24 -1.50 -15.34
C GLU A 86 1.95 -2.04 -15.93
N ARG A 87 1.27 -2.97 -15.26
CA ARG A 87 -0.02 -3.51 -15.69
C ARG A 87 -1.08 -2.40 -15.79
N VAL A 88 -1.19 -1.56 -14.78
CA VAL A 88 -2.14 -0.43 -14.75
C VAL A 88 -1.83 0.59 -15.84
N ARG A 89 -0.56 0.83 -16.11
CA ARG A 89 -0.10 1.72 -17.19
C ARG A 89 -0.41 1.15 -18.57
N HIS A 90 -0.08 -0.13 -18.82
CA HIS A 90 -0.38 -0.80 -20.09
C HIS A 90 -1.88 -0.91 -20.34
N GLY A 91 -2.68 -1.04 -19.27
CA GLY A 91 -4.14 -0.98 -19.34
C GLY A 91 -4.70 0.42 -19.61
N GLY A 92 -3.86 1.43 -19.79
CA GLY A 92 -4.30 2.80 -20.07
C GLY A 92 -5.03 3.49 -18.91
N LEU A 93 -4.91 2.96 -17.70
CA LEU A 93 -5.64 3.46 -16.52
C LEU A 93 -4.91 4.61 -15.82
N ILE A 94 -3.61 4.78 -16.07
CA ILE A 94 -2.79 5.91 -15.60
C ILE A 94 -2.05 6.56 -16.74
N ARG A 95 -1.78 7.86 -16.59
CA ARG A 95 -0.93 8.64 -17.50
C ARG A 95 0.13 9.40 -16.72
N ARG A 96 1.28 9.59 -17.32
CA ARG A 96 2.35 10.43 -16.78
C ARG A 96 1.97 11.90 -16.94
N GLY A 97 1.99 12.65 -15.85
CA GLY A 97 1.82 14.09 -15.84
C GLY A 97 3.10 14.78 -15.34
N ILE A 98 3.13 16.10 -15.39
CA ILE A 98 4.26 16.92 -14.91
C ILE A 98 4.51 16.70 -13.39
N LEU A 99 3.44 16.47 -12.63
CA LEU A 99 3.45 16.27 -11.18
C LEU A 99 3.27 14.78 -10.76
N GLY A 100 3.75 13.84 -11.59
CA GLY A 100 3.63 12.41 -11.30
C GLY A 100 2.55 11.70 -12.11
N THR A 101 2.16 10.51 -11.67
CA THR A 101 1.19 9.66 -12.36
C THR A 101 -0.24 10.00 -11.92
N LYS A 102 -1.15 10.16 -12.87
CA LYS A 102 -2.56 10.47 -12.61
C LYS A 102 -3.47 9.43 -13.27
N PRO A 103 -4.62 9.09 -12.65
CA PRO A 103 -5.63 8.27 -13.30
C PRO A 103 -6.12 8.93 -14.61
N THR A 104 -6.40 8.09 -15.60
CA THR A 104 -7.17 8.49 -16.79
C THR A 104 -8.66 8.57 -16.45
N ALA A 105 -9.50 8.99 -17.41
CA ALA A 105 -10.95 8.97 -17.23
C ALA A 105 -11.46 7.55 -16.90
N GLU A 106 -10.91 6.53 -17.56
CA GLU A 106 -11.23 5.13 -17.28
C GLU A 106 -10.77 4.70 -15.89
N GLY A 107 -9.53 5.06 -15.49
CA GLY A 107 -9.04 4.80 -14.14
C GLY A 107 -9.88 5.49 -13.06
N ALA A 108 -10.36 6.72 -13.32
CA ALA A 108 -11.26 7.41 -12.41
C ALA A 108 -12.63 6.72 -12.30
N ARG A 109 -13.16 6.23 -13.42
CA ARG A 109 -14.41 5.46 -13.45
C ARG A 109 -14.32 4.19 -12.60
N LEU A 110 -13.22 3.43 -12.72
CA LEU A 110 -13.00 2.24 -11.91
C LEU A 110 -12.91 2.55 -10.41
N ILE A 111 -12.31 3.68 -10.03
CA ILE A 111 -12.28 4.13 -8.64
C ILE A 111 -13.70 4.40 -8.11
N GLU A 112 -14.54 5.08 -8.90
CA GLU A 112 -15.93 5.37 -8.50
C GLU A 112 -16.77 4.09 -8.40
N GLU A 113 -16.62 3.18 -9.34
CA GLU A 113 -17.28 1.88 -9.30
C GLU A 113 -16.88 1.08 -8.04
N ALA A 114 -15.59 1.04 -7.72
CA ALA A 114 -15.09 0.36 -6.54
C ALA A 114 -15.60 0.97 -5.21
N ARG A 115 -15.98 2.25 -5.19
CA ARG A 115 -16.61 2.87 -4.02
C ARG A 115 -17.93 2.22 -3.63
N GLY A 116 -18.66 1.65 -4.59
CA GLY A 116 -19.87 0.85 -4.34
C GLY A 116 -19.60 -0.50 -3.66
N HIS A 117 -18.37 -1.00 -3.74
CA HIS A 117 -17.98 -2.33 -3.27
C HIS A 117 -17.09 -2.32 -2.01
N ARG A 118 -17.25 -1.34 -1.13
CA ARG A 118 -16.42 -1.12 0.08
C ARG A 118 -16.55 -2.16 1.19
N ARG A 119 -17.17 -3.31 0.95
CA ARG A 119 -17.36 -4.33 2.00
C ARG A 119 -16.06 -4.99 2.45
N ARG A 120 -15.08 -5.14 1.55
CA ARG A 120 -13.77 -5.72 1.88
C ARG A 120 -12.83 -4.65 2.44
N VAL A 121 -12.13 -5.00 3.55
CA VAL A 121 -11.11 -4.11 4.15
C VAL A 121 -10.07 -3.69 3.12
N ALA A 122 -9.60 -4.64 2.32
CA ALA A 122 -8.61 -4.40 1.27
C ALA A 122 -9.03 -3.30 0.29
N ILE A 123 -10.29 -3.30 -0.17
CA ILE A 123 -10.83 -2.27 -1.08
C ILE A 123 -10.91 -0.93 -0.37
N ARG A 124 -11.36 -0.89 0.89
CA ARG A 124 -11.37 0.35 1.68
C ARG A 124 -9.98 0.94 1.83
N VAL A 125 -8.99 0.09 2.16
CA VAL A 125 -7.60 0.54 2.32
C VAL A 125 -7.01 1.00 0.98
N ALA A 126 -7.30 0.30 -0.11
CA ALA A 126 -6.89 0.72 -1.45
C ALA A 126 -7.43 2.12 -1.80
N LEU A 127 -8.68 2.41 -1.47
CA LEU A 127 -9.33 3.69 -1.77
C LEU A 127 -8.94 4.79 -0.78
N ASP A 128 -9.00 4.51 0.52
CA ASP A 128 -8.96 5.51 1.60
C ASP A 128 -7.65 5.48 2.41
N GLY A 129 -6.77 4.49 2.17
CA GLY A 129 -5.53 4.34 2.92
C GLY A 129 -5.75 3.86 4.34
N VAL A 130 -5.01 4.42 5.26
CA VAL A 130 -5.09 4.05 6.69
C VAL A 130 -6.50 4.24 7.25
N GLU A 131 -7.25 5.21 6.74
CA GLU A 131 -8.64 5.45 7.14
C GLU A 131 -9.57 4.26 6.76
N GLY A 132 -9.21 3.49 5.75
CA GLY A 132 -9.92 2.27 5.35
C GLY A 132 -9.70 1.08 6.30
N ILE A 133 -8.68 1.12 7.15
CA ILE A 133 -8.44 0.09 8.16
C ILE A 133 -9.43 0.29 9.32
N PRO A 134 -10.12 -0.76 9.77
CA PRO A 134 -10.99 -0.66 10.95
C PRO A 134 -10.23 -0.10 12.16
N GLU A 135 -10.93 0.65 13.00
CA GLU A 135 -10.34 1.13 14.24
C GLU A 135 -9.89 -0.04 15.11
N GLY A 136 -8.66 0.05 15.62
CA GLY A 136 -8.07 -1.01 16.43
C GLY A 136 -6.56 -1.03 16.43
N PRO A 137 -5.96 -2.12 16.95
CA PRO A 137 -4.50 -2.25 17.06
C PRO A 137 -3.78 -2.13 15.72
N ILE A 138 -4.31 -2.75 14.67
CA ILE A 138 -3.70 -2.74 13.32
C ILE A 138 -3.62 -1.32 12.77
N ARG A 139 -4.71 -0.53 12.86
CA ARG A 139 -4.70 0.87 12.43
C ARG A 139 -3.66 1.69 13.18
N LYS A 140 -3.54 1.48 14.51
CA LYS A 140 -2.54 2.15 15.35
C LYS A 140 -1.11 1.83 14.90
N LEU A 141 -0.82 0.58 14.52
CA LEU A 141 0.48 0.18 13.96
C LEU A 141 0.83 0.98 12.70
N PHE A 142 -0.10 1.12 11.77
CA PHE A 142 0.14 1.88 10.55
C PHE A 142 0.26 3.38 10.80
N VAL A 143 -0.51 3.96 11.70
CA VAL A 143 -0.38 5.37 12.12
C VAL A 143 0.99 5.59 12.74
N LYS A 144 1.44 4.73 13.66
CA LYS A 144 2.77 4.76 14.28
C LYS A 144 3.89 4.61 13.24
N ALA A 145 3.67 3.79 12.21
CA ALA A 145 4.59 3.63 11.09
C ALA A 145 4.64 4.85 10.14
N GLY A 146 3.82 5.88 10.37
CA GLY A 146 3.77 7.08 9.54
C GLY A 146 2.98 6.91 8.25
N ALA A 147 2.13 5.90 8.16
CA ALA A 147 1.29 5.66 6.98
C ALA A 147 0.09 6.64 6.90
N GLY A 148 -0.25 7.32 8.00
CA GLY A 148 -1.40 8.24 8.09
C GLY A 148 -1.17 9.64 7.53
N SER A 149 0.04 10.01 7.14
CA SER A 149 0.40 11.39 6.74
C SER A 149 0.24 11.71 5.25
N ILE A 150 -0.64 11.03 4.52
CA ILE A 150 -0.89 11.38 3.11
C ILE A 150 -2.30 11.94 2.98
N ARG A 151 -2.52 13.14 3.48
CA ARG A 151 -3.57 14.01 2.94
C ARG A 151 -3.11 14.43 1.54
N GLY A 152 -3.95 14.10 0.56
CA GLY A 152 -3.70 14.26 -0.85
C GLY A 152 -2.98 15.55 -1.25
N THR A 153 -1.75 15.41 -1.58
CA THR A 153 -1.05 16.20 -2.59
C THR A 153 -0.10 15.21 -3.26
N GLY A 154 -0.20 15.15 -4.58
CA GLY A 154 0.73 14.35 -5.37
C GLY A 154 2.16 14.70 -5.04
N ASP A 155 2.96 13.66 -5.03
CA ASP A 155 4.39 13.69 -5.18
C ASP A 155 5.14 14.78 -4.39
N GLY A 156 5.76 14.38 -3.31
CA GLY A 156 6.65 15.24 -2.54
C GLY A 156 7.58 14.40 -1.68
N GLY A 157 8.78 14.17 -2.21
CA GLY A 157 9.97 13.60 -1.66
C GLY A 157 10.06 13.43 -0.15
N TRP A 158 10.44 12.24 0.25
CA TRP A 158 11.07 12.01 1.53
C TRP A 158 12.44 12.70 1.53
N SER A 159 12.44 13.98 1.94
CA SER A 159 13.66 14.67 2.36
C SER A 159 14.12 14.02 3.66
N GLY A 160 15.15 13.20 3.58
CA GLY A 160 15.90 12.72 4.73
C GLY A 160 16.56 13.93 5.40
N GLY A 161 16.03 14.36 6.52
CA GLY A 161 16.69 15.32 7.39
C GLY A 161 17.77 14.62 8.19
N ASP A 162 18.97 14.49 7.62
CA ASP A 162 20.19 14.28 8.38
C ASP A 162 20.59 15.60 9.02
N GLY A 163 20.08 15.83 10.21
CA GLY A 163 20.52 16.90 11.08
C GLY A 163 21.85 16.56 11.73
N GLY A 164 22.94 16.75 10.99
CA GLY A 164 24.30 16.77 11.54
C GLY A 164 24.50 18.00 12.40
N GLY A 165 24.37 17.88 13.72
CA GLY A 165 24.87 18.86 14.67
C GLY A 165 26.38 18.79 14.73
N SER A 166 27.07 19.84 14.25
CA SER A 166 28.48 20.08 14.54
C SER A 166 28.59 21.20 15.54
N GLY A 167 28.96 20.86 16.75
CA GLY A 167 29.42 21.82 17.74
C GLY A 167 30.79 22.35 17.32
N GLY A 168 31.01 23.63 17.48
CA GLY A 168 32.29 24.34 17.40
C GLY A 168 32.41 25.26 18.59
N SER A 169 33.38 24.94 19.42
CA SER A 169 33.89 25.76 20.49
C SER A 169 34.55 27.00 19.94
N ASP A 170 34.40 28.13 20.61
CA ASP A 170 35.46 28.96 21.19
C ASP A 170 34.83 30.07 21.99
#